data_f3eb9c446c1d228ca695d3ba2d3523db
#
_entry.id   f3eb9c446c1d228ca695d3ba2d3523db
#
_cell.length_a   1.000
_cell.length_b   1.000
_cell.length_c   1.000
_cell.angle_alpha   90.00
_cell.angle_beta   90.00
_cell.angle_gamma   90.00
#
_symmetry.space_group_name_H-M   'P 1'
#
loop_
_entity.id
_entity.type
_entity.pdbx_description
1 polymer ?
#
loop_
_entity_poly.entity_id
_entity_poly.type
_entity_poly.pdbx_seq_one_letter_code
_entity_poly.pdbx_strand_id
1 'polypeptide(L)'
;MQLVRLDYDGNRSITASLSPAQPFGEAFVCAGVDAAPISVIAATESTILWLEGEKLLHPCCNACGFHQQLLFNVIQLLARKNVLFHQKLEITAKRTTREKLLAYLFQQAKQENSNTFVIPYDRQGLADYLEVDRSGLSAEISKLRKEGILESKKNWFCLHL
;
A
#
# COMPACT_ATOMS: atom_id res chain seq x y z
N MET A 1 4.23 1.34 -9.20
CA MET A 1 5.47 1.19 -8.41
C MET A 1 5.14 0.61 -7.04
N GLN A 2 6.12 0.03 -6.34
CA GLN A 2 5.94 -0.54 -5.00
C GLN A 2 6.96 0.03 -4.03
N LEU A 3 6.53 0.41 -2.84
CA LEU A 3 7.39 0.73 -1.72
C LEU A 3 7.68 -0.57 -0.96
N VAL A 4 8.96 -0.92 -0.84
CA VAL A 4 9.40 -2.21 -0.34
C VAL A 4 10.39 -1.99 0.81
N ARG A 5 10.27 -2.78 1.84
CA ARG A 5 11.25 -2.91 2.91
C ARG A 5 11.81 -4.33 2.89
N LEU A 6 13.12 -4.43 3.06
CA LEU A 6 13.80 -5.69 3.32
C LEU A 6 14.16 -5.73 4.80
N ASP A 7 13.93 -6.86 5.47
CA ASP A 7 14.44 -7.11 6.80
C ASP A 7 15.89 -7.61 6.77
N TYR A 8 16.49 -7.85 7.94
CA TYR A 8 17.87 -8.33 8.07
C TYR A 8 18.08 -9.73 7.45
N ASP A 9 17.02 -10.53 7.37
CA ASP A 9 17.05 -11.88 6.79
C ASP A 9 16.76 -11.87 5.29
N GLY A 10 16.55 -10.69 4.70
CA GLY A 10 16.25 -10.50 3.28
C GLY A 10 14.79 -10.74 2.91
N ASN A 11 13.89 -10.93 3.88
CA ASN A 11 12.47 -11.05 3.59
C ASN A 11 11.92 -9.71 3.12
N ARG A 12 11.13 -9.79 2.07
CA ARG A 12 10.50 -8.63 1.44
C ARG A 12 9.12 -8.35 2.03
N SER A 13 8.89 -7.10 2.43
CA SER A 13 7.57 -6.59 2.80
C SER A 13 7.16 -5.45 1.89
N ILE A 14 5.96 -5.52 1.29
CA ILE A 14 5.39 -4.42 0.52
C ILE A 14 4.66 -3.49 1.47
N THR A 15 5.21 -2.30 1.64
CA THR A 15 4.61 -1.25 2.48
C THR A 15 3.41 -0.61 1.79
N ALA A 16 3.54 -0.31 0.49
CA ALA A 16 2.46 0.25 -0.31
C ALA A 16 2.66 -0.02 -1.80
N SER A 17 1.56 -0.06 -2.56
CA SER A 17 1.57 0.02 -4.02
C SER A 17 1.12 1.40 -4.45
N LEU A 18 1.84 1.98 -5.42
CA LEU A 18 1.60 3.32 -5.94
C LEU A 18 1.00 3.24 -7.34
N SER A 19 -0.11 3.93 -7.53
CA SER A 19 -0.72 4.17 -8.83
C SER A 19 -0.06 5.37 -9.55
N PRO A 20 -0.32 5.57 -10.85
CA PRO A 20 0.13 6.77 -11.54
C PRO A 20 -0.29 8.06 -10.83
N ALA A 21 0.54 9.09 -10.91
CA ALA A 21 0.37 10.40 -10.27
C ALA A 21 0.37 10.39 -8.72
N GLN A 22 0.70 9.28 -8.08
CA GLN A 22 0.89 9.24 -6.64
C GLN A 22 2.34 9.59 -6.28
N PRO A 23 2.58 10.62 -5.46
CA PRO A 23 3.91 10.96 -4.99
C PRO A 23 4.38 9.96 -3.93
N PHE A 24 5.70 9.85 -3.77
CA PHE A 24 6.36 9.07 -2.73
C PHE A 24 7.61 9.79 -2.21
N GLY A 25 8.03 9.45 -1.00
CA GLY A 25 9.17 10.10 -0.35
C GLY A 25 8.82 11.39 0.41
N GLU A 26 7.64 11.95 0.20
CA GLU A 26 7.20 13.20 0.82
C GLU A 26 7.22 13.14 2.36
N ALA A 27 6.88 12.00 2.94
CA ALA A 27 6.88 11.83 4.40
C ALA A 27 8.30 11.98 4.99
N PHE A 28 9.31 11.44 4.32
CA PHE A 28 10.71 11.53 4.74
C PHE A 28 11.24 12.96 4.60
N VAL A 29 10.90 13.62 3.49
CA VAL A 29 11.23 15.03 3.25
C VAL A 29 10.59 15.91 4.33
N CYS A 30 9.30 15.77 4.58
CA CYS A 30 8.58 16.55 5.59
C CYS A 30 9.06 16.27 7.02
N ALA A 31 9.56 15.07 7.28
CA ALA A 31 10.11 14.68 8.59
C ALA A 31 11.59 15.04 8.77
N GLY A 32 12.26 15.58 7.74
CA GLY A 32 13.68 15.91 7.79
C GLY A 32 14.57 14.67 7.92
N VAL A 33 14.17 13.54 7.32
CA VAL A 33 14.94 12.28 7.38
C VAL A 33 15.88 12.21 6.18
N ASP A 34 17.18 12.12 6.44
CA ASP A 34 18.23 12.14 5.41
C ASP A 34 18.23 10.89 4.51
N ALA A 35 17.84 9.73 5.04
CA ALA A 35 17.81 8.48 4.29
C ALA A 35 16.52 7.70 4.54
N ALA A 36 15.73 7.47 3.50
CA ALA A 36 14.53 6.67 3.59
C ALA A 36 14.87 5.17 3.77
N PRO A 37 14.40 4.48 4.83
CA PRO A 37 14.68 3.06 5.06
C PRO A 37 13.78 2.15 4.21
N ILE A 38 13.49 2.56 2.99
CA ILE A 38 12.65 1.85 2.01
C ILE A 38 13.27 1.90 0.63
N SER A 39 12.98 0.89 -0.17
CA SER A 39 13.27 0.87 -1.60
C SER A 39 12.02 1.13 -2.42
N VAL A 40 12.17 1.79 -3.55
CA VAL A 40 11.07 1.99 -4.50
C VAL A 40 11.36 1.18 -5.75
N ILE A 41 10.48 0.23 -6.07
CA ILE A 41 10.65 -0.71 -7.18
C ILE A 41 9.58 -0.44 -8.24
N ALA A 42 10.00 -0.30 -9.50
CA ALA A 42 9.09 -0.23 -10.64
C ALA A 42 8.53 -1.64 -10.93
N ALA A 43 7.25 -1.85 -10.69
CA ALA A 43 6.55 -3.10 -11.03
C ALA A 43 6.25 -3.22 -12.53
N THR A 44 6.20 -2.10 -13.22
CA THR A 44 6.03 -1.97 -14.68
C THR A 44 6.91 -0.83 -15.17
N GLU A 45 7.07 -0.70 -16.48
CA GLU A 45 7.70 0.47 -17.08
C GLU A 45 7.05 1.76 -16.54
N SER A 46 7.89 2.70 -16.08
CA SER A 46 7.40 3.87 -15.35
C SER A 46 8.29 5.09 -15.61
N THR A 47 7.64 6.25 -15.75
CA THR A 47 8.31 7.55 -15.80
C THR A 47 8.17 8.24 -14.43
N ILE A 48 9.28 8.79 -13.91
CA ILE A 48 9.32 9.44 -12.60
C ILE A 48 9.65 10.92 -12.79
N LEU A 49 8.83 11.78 -12.16
CA LEU A 49 9.12 13.20 -12.01
C LEU A 49 9.76 13.42 -10.64
N TRP A 50 10.97 13.93 -10.63
CA TRP A 50 11.68 14.29 -9.39
C TRP A 50 11.35 15.74 -8.99
N LEU A 51 11.01 15.94 -7.71
CA LEU A 51 10.75 17.21 -7.10
C LEU A 51 11.74 17.46 -5.95
N GLU A 52 12.33 18.65 -5.90
CA GLU A 52 13.18 19.04 -4.79
C GLU A 52 12.32 19.36 -3.56
N GLY A 53 12.47 18.57 -2.49
CA GLY A 53 11.66 18.67 -1.29
C GLY A 53 11.78 20.01 -0.57
N GLU A 54 12.98 20.58 -0.50
CA GLU A 54 13.20 21.89 0.12
C GLU A 54 12.41 23.00 -0.57
N LYS A 55 12.38 23.00 -1.90
CA LYS A 55 11.59 23.99 -2.67
C LYS A 55 10.08 23.80 -2.47
N LEU A 56 9.65 22.62 -2.13
CA LEU A 56 8.25 22.30 -1.85
C LEU A 56 7.82 22.80 -0.47
N LEU A 57 8.70 22.70 0.53
CA LEU A 57 8.39 23.02 1.93
C LEU A 57 8.63 24.50 2.27
N HIS A 58 9.50 25.19 1.53
CA HIS A 58 9.80 26.60 1.78
C HIS A 58 8.96 27.52 0.87
N PRO A 59 7.92 28.16 1.41
CA PRO A 59 7.11 29.08 0.62
C PRO A 59 7.95 30.27 0.16
N CYS A 60 7.61 30.82 -1.01
CA CYS A 60 8.21 32.06 -1.48
C CYS A 60 7.93 33.22 -0.51
N CYS A 61 8.82 34.21 -0.48
CA CYS A 61 8.72 35.38 0.40
C CYS A 61 7.37 36.14 0.31
N ASN A 62 6.62 35.98 -0.77
CA ASN A 62 5.34 36.62 -1.00
C ASN A 62 4.13 35.79 -0.57
N ALA A 63 4.32 34.63 0.09
CA ALA A 63 3.24 33.73 0.54
C ALA A 63 2.13 33.55 -0.51
N CYS A 64 2.51 33.30 -1.77
CA CYS A 64 1.57 33.30 -2.89
C CYS A 64 0.54 32.16 -2.74
N GLY A 65 -0.68 32.37 -3.26
CA GLY A 65 -1.77 31.38 -3.15
C GLY A 65 -1.44 30.02 -3.72
N PHE A 66 -0.53 29.95 -4.71
CA PHE A 66 -0.04 28.68 -5.26
C PHE A 66 0.71 27.84 -4.20
N HIS A 67 1.65 28.44 -3.45
CA HIS A 67 2.38 27.71 -2.40
C HIS A 67 1.48 27.30 -1.25
N GLN A 68 0.51 28.15 -0.86
CA GLN A 68 -0.48 27.78 0.17
C GLN A 68 -1.30 26.57 -0.26
N GLN A 69 -1.78 26.57 -1.51
CA GLN A 69 -2.52 25.42 -2.06
C GLN A 69 -1.66 24.18 -2.16
N LEU A 70 -0.40 24.30 -2.55
CA LEU A 70 0.55 23.18 -2.63
C LEU A 70 0.78 22.56 -1.25
N LEU A 71 1.07 23.37 -0.23
CA LEU A 71 1.24 22.88 1.15
C LEU A 71 -0.02 22.21 1.68
N PHE A 72 -1.19 22.79 1.42
CA PHE A 72 -2.46 22.19 1.81
C PHE A 72 -2.65 20.80 1.16
N ASN A 73 -2.35 20.69 -0.13
CA ASN A 73 -2.41 19.41 -0.86
C ASN A 73 -1.44 18.38 -0.28
N VAL A 74 -0.22 18.80 0.12
CA VAL A 74 0.76 17.91 0.77
C VAL A 74 0.23 17.42 2.13
N ILE A 75 -0.35 18.31 2.94
CA ILE A 75 -0.96 17.93 4.22
C ILE A 75 -2.09 16.92 4.02
N GLN A 76 -2.99 17.19 3.07
CA GLN A 76 -4.08 16.25 2.75
C GLN A 76 -3.55 14.89 2.29
N LEU A 77 -2.51 14.89 1.45
CA LEU A 77 -1.86 13.67 0.99
C LEU A 77 -1.28 12.85 2.15
N LEU A 78 -0.53 13.49 3.04
CA LEU A 78 0.04 12.86 4.23
C LEU A 78 -1.05 12.30 5.15
N ALA A 79 -2.13 13.06 5.36
CA ALA A 79 -3.26 12.60 6.16
C ALA A 79 -3.94 11.36 5.55
N ARG A 80 -4.17 11.35 4.23
CA ARG A 80 -4.73 10.18 3.51
C ARG A 80 -3.81 8.97 3.61
N LYS A 81 -2.51 9.15 3.40
CA LYS A 81 -1.53 8.06 3.55
C LYS A 81 -1.47 7.52 4.97
N ASN A 82 -1.58 8.38 5.97
CA ASN A 82 -1.65 7.96 7.37
C ASN A 82 -2.84 7.03 7.61
N VAL A 83 -4.03 7.39 7.11
CA VAL A 83 -5.22 6.52 7.20
C VAL A 83 -4.98 5.15 6.54
N LEU A 84 -4.36 5.11 5.35
CA LEU A 84 -4.02 3.85 4.68
C LEU A 84 -3.00 3.02 5.46
N PHE A 85 -2.02 3.65 6.11
CA PHE A 85 -1.08 2.96 6.99
C PHE A 85 -1.77 2.37 8.23
N HIS A 86 -2.68 3.09 8.85
CA HIS A 86 -3.48 2.56 9.96
C HIS A 86 -4.28 1.33 9.53
N GLN A 87 -4.94 1.38 8.37
CA GLN A 87 -5.67 0.25 7.82
C GLN A 87 -4.76 -0.96 7.57
N LYS A 88 -3.57 -0.75 6.99
CA LYS A 88 -2.60 -1.83 6.81
C LYS A 88 -2.16 -2.40 8.15
N LEU A 89 -1.88 -1.55 9.13
CA LEU A 89 -1.49 -1.97 10.47
C LEU A 89 -2.56 -2.84 11.13
N GLU A 90 -3.84 -2.45 11.02
CA GLU A 90 -4.97 -3.25 11.51
C GLU A 90 -5.03 -4.65 10.88
N ILE A 91 -4.72 -4.76 9.58
CA ILE A 91 -4.67 -6.04 8.86
C ILE A 91 -3.48 -6.87 9.34
N THR A 92 -2.27 -6.29 9.35
CA THR A 92 -1.04 -7.04 9.66
C THR A 92 -0.92 -7.39 11.14
N ALA A 93 -1.59 -6.65 12.02
CA ALA A 93 -1.67 -6.95 13.45
C ALA A 93 -2.55 -8.17 13.79
N LYS A 94 -3.34 -8.69 12.83
CA LYS A 94 -4.09 -9.94 13.04
C LYS A 94 -3.14 -11.11 13.28
N ARG A 95 -3.58 -12.09 14.06
CA ARG A 95 -2.71 -13.19 14.50
C ARG A 95 -2.49 -14.27 13.44
N THR A 96 -3.52 -14.58 12.67
CA THR A 96 -3.50 -15.71 11.73
C THR A 96 -3.51 -15.23 10.28
N THR A 97 -2.94 -16.03 9.38
CA THR A 97 -3.00 -15.78 7.92
C THR A 97 -4.43 -15.63 7.43
N ARG A 98 -5.36 -16.43 7.98
CA ARG A 98 -6.78 -16.35 7.65
C ARG A 98 -7.40 -15.00 8.00
N GLU A 99 -7.17 -14.53 9.22
CA GLU A 99 -7.69 -13.25 9.68
C GLU A 99 -7.10 -12.07 8.88
N LYS A 100 -5.79 -12.10 8.61
CA LYS A 100 -5.13 -11.09 7.77
C LYS A 100 -5.73 -11.05 6.37
N LEU A 101 -5.87 -12.21 5.75
CA LEU A 101 -6.43 -12.35 4.41
C LEU A 101 -7.88 -11.84 4.33
N LEU A 102 -8.74 -12.31 5.23
CA LEU A 102 -10.15 -11.89 5.26
C LEU A 102 -10.28 -10.39 5.54
N ALA A 103 -9.54 -9.84 6.50
CA ALA A 103 -9.54 -8.40 6.78
C ALA A 103 -9.17 -7.58 5.54
N TYR A 104 -8.13 -8.01 4.81
CA TYR A 104 -7.73 -7.37 3.56
C TYR A 104 -8.81 -7.45 2.48
N LEU A 105 -9.37 -8.64 2.24
CA LEU A 105 -10.39 -8.84 1.21
C LEU A 105 -11.69 -8.09 1.52
N PHE A 106 -12.12 -8.05 2.77
CA PHE A 106 -13.28 -7.24 3.19
C PHE A 106 -13.04 -5.74 3.00
N GLN A 107 -11.82 -5.26 3.28
CA GLN A 107 -11.47 -3.88 3.02
C GLN A 107 -11.52 -3.56 1.52
N GLN A 108 -11.00 -4.45 0.66
CA GLN A 108 -11.08 -4.29 -0.78
C GLN A 108 -12.53 -4.28 -1.28
N ALA A 109 -13.35 -5.22 -0.84
CA ALA A 109 -14.77 -5.27 -1.18
C ALA A 109 -15.50 -3.96 -0.81
N LYS A 110 -15.19 -3.39 0.36
CA LYS A 110 -15.74 -2.12 0.81
C LYS A 110 -15.25 -0.94 -0.05
N GLN A 111 -13.98 -0.91 -0.42
CA GLN A 111 -13.41 0.16 -1.27
C GLN A 111 -13.99 0.14 -2.69
N GLU A 112 -14.15 -1.05 -3.27
CA GLU A 112 -14.73 -1.26 -4.60
C GLU A 112 -16.27 -1.24 -4.61
N ASN A 113 -16.88 -1.19 -3.42
CA ASN A 113 -18.34 -1.34 -3.24
C ASN A 113 -18.91 -2.57 -3.98
N SER A 114 -18.16 -3.66 -3.96
CA SER A 114 -18.46 -4.90 -4.69
C SER A 114 -17.85 -6.10 -3.98
N ASN A 115 -18.55 -7.21 -3.96
CA ASN A 115 -18.00 -8.48 -3.48
C ASN A 115 -17.06 -9.15 -4.48
N THR A 116 -16.99 -8.63 -5.72
CA THR A 116 -16.14 -9.14 -6.79
C THR A 116 -15.16 -8.05 -7.22
N PHE A 117 -13.87 -8.32 -7.12
CA PHE A 117 -12.82 -7.34 -7.39
C PHE A 117 -11.49 -7.98 -7.82
N VAL A 118 -10.58 -7.16 -8.32
CA VAL A 118 -9.22 -7.53 -8.70
C VAL A 118 -8.24 -6.78 -7.81
N ILE A 119 -7.33 -7.51 -7.18
CA ILE A 119 -6.28 -6.89 -6.36
C ILE A 119 -5.02 -6.61 -7.19
N PRO A 120 -4.20 -5.61 -6.81
CA PRO A 120 -3.00 -5.23 -7.57
C PRO A 120 -1.80 -6.18 -7.36
N TYR A 121 -2.00 -7.26 -6.60
CA TYR A 121 -0.95 -8.20 -6.22
C TYR A 121 -1.15 -9.55 -6.89
N ASP A 122 -0.04 -10.17 -7.32
CA ASP A 122 -0.01 -11.61 -7.54
C ASP A 122 0.05 -12.36 -6.20
N ARG A 123 0.19 -13.67 -6.22
CA ARG A 123 0.19 -14.48 -4.99
C ARG A 123 1.39 -14.17 -4.07
N GLN A 124 2.56 -13.91 -4.64
CA GLN A 124 3.74 -13.53 -3.87
C GLN A 124 3.58 -12.12 -3.29
N GLY A 125 3.17 -11.16 -4.12
CA GLY A 125 2.95 -9.79 -3.67
C GLY A 125 1.88 -9.67 -2.58
N LEU A 126 0.83 -10.49 -2.62
CA LEU A 126 -0.17 -10.54 -1.55
C LEU A 126 0.42 -11.11 -0.25
N ALA A 127 1.26 -12.14 -0.34
CA ALA A 127 1.95 -12.68 0.82
C ALA A 127 2.90 -11.65 1.45
N ASP A 128 3.69 -10.96 0.61
CA ASP A 128 4.59 -9.88 1.02
C ASP A 128 3.82 -8.69 1.65
N TYR A 129 2.64 -8.37 1.11
CA TYR A 129 1.79 -7.30 1.65
C TYR A 129 1.19 -7.66 3.00
N LEU A 130 0.74 -8.91 3.18
CA LEU A 130 0.13 -9.42 4.42
C LEU A 130 1.16 -9.86 5.46
N GLU A 131 2.46 -9.87 5.10
CA GLU A 131 3.55 -10.34 5.97
C GLU A 131 3.28 -11.77 6.45
N VAL A 132 3.09 -12.68 5.48
CA VAL A 132 2.84 -14.09 5.69
C VAL A 132 3.61 -14.93 4.67
N ASP A 133 3.82 -16.21 4.98
CA ASP A 133 4.40 -17.16 4.04
C ASP A 133 3.45 -17.41 2.84
N ARG A 134 4.01 -17.44 1.62
CA ARG A 134 3.26 -17.65 0.38
C ARG A 134 2.55 -19.01 0.33
N SER A 135 3.20 -20.07 0.84
CA SER A 135 2.61 -21.41 0.85
C SER A 135 1.44 -21.49 1.83
N GLY A 136 1.59 -20.92 3.02
CA GLY A 136 0.53 -20.78 4.02
C GLY A 136 -0.65 -19.97 3.51
N LEU A 137 -0.38 -18.85 2.83
CA LEU A 137 -1.43 -18.04 2.19
C LEU A 137 -2.20 -18.84 1.13
N SER A 138 -1.49 -19.60 0.27
CA SER A 138 -2.11 -20.41 -0.79
C SER A 138 -2.96 -21.55 -0.22
N ALA A 139 -2.50 -22.18 0.86
CA ALA A 139 -3.26 -23.20 1.57
C ALA A 139 -4.54 -22.61 2.18
N GLU A 140 -4.45 -21.42 2.80
CA GLU A 140 -5.61 -20.77 3.42
C GLU A 140 -6.66 -20.33 2.39
N ILE A 141 -6.23 -19.79 1.24
CA ILE A 141 -7.14 -19.46 0.14
C ILE A 141 -7.85 -20.73 -0.36
N SER A 142 -7.14 -21.84 -0.50
CA SER A 142 -7.73 -23.11 -0.93
C SER A 142 -8.76 -23.64 0.07
N LYS A 143 -8.53 -23.43 1.36
CA LYS A 143 -9.44 -23.77 2.45
C LYS A 143 -10.72 -22.93 2.41
N LEU A 144 -10.57 -21.61 2.32
CA LEU A 144 -11.70 -20.68 2.22
C LEU A 144 -12.56 -20.92 0.98
N ARG A 145 -11.95 -21.36 -0.14
CA ARG A 145 -12.69 -21.77 -1.34
C ARG A 145 -13.50 -23.05 -1.10
N LYS A 146 -12.93 -24.06 -0.42
CA LYS A 146 -13.65 -25.31 -0.06
C LYS A 146 -14.78 -25.06 0.92
N GLU A 147 -14.62 -24.10 1.81
CA GLU A 147 -15.66 -23.67 2.76
C GLU A 147 -16.75 -22.82 2.10
N GLY A 148 -16.61 -22.45 0.82
CA GLY A 148 -17.58 -21.63 0.09
C GLY A 148 -17.60 -20.16 0.50
N ILE A 149 -16.58 -19.67 1.22
CA ILE A 149 -16.48 -18.28 1.70
C ILE A 149 -16.03 -17.35 0.58
N LEU A 150 -15.16 -17.83 -0.31
CA LEU A 150 -14.66 -17.06 -1.45
C LEU A 150 -14.39 -17.92 -2.67
N GLU A 151 -14.39 -17.25 -3.83
CA GLU A 151 -13.78 -17.78 -5.05
C GLU A 151 -12.55 -16.93 -5.41
N SER A 152 -11.57 -17.54 -6.06
CA SER A 152 -10.37 -16.81 -6.52
C SER A 152 -9.77 -17.43 -7.76
N LYS A 153 -9.29 -16.56 -8.67
CA LYS A 153 -8.53 -16.93 -9.87
C LYS A 153 -7.41 -15.92 -10.07
N LYS A 154 -6.16 -16.34 -9.82
CA LYS A 154 -4.99 -15.44 -9.78
C LYS A 154 -5.22 -14.30 -8.76
N ASN A 155 -5.36 -13.07 -9.23
CA ASN A 155 -5.60 -11.85 -8.46
C ASN A 155 -7.07 -11.40 -8.41
N TRP A 156 -7.96 -12.17 -9.01
CA TRP A 156 -9.41 -11.95 -8.93
C TRP A 156 -10.00 -12.69 -7.74
N PHE A 157 -10.91 -12.04 -7.01
CA PHE A 157 -11.62 -12.59 -5.85
C PHE A 157 -13.10 -12.27 -5.93
N CYS A 158 -13.92 -13.20 -5.43
CA CYS A 158 -15.34 -13.01 -5.17
C CYS A 158 -15.63 -13.52 -3.74
N LEU A 159 -16.25 -12.68 -2.90
CA LEU A 159 -16.64 -13.02 -1.54
C LEU A 159 -18.12 -13.41 -1.51
N HIS A 160 -18.43 -14.51 -0.85
CA HIS A 160 -19.80 -14.96 -0.57
C HIS A 160 -20.15 -14.52 0.86
N LEU A 161 -20.78 -13.34 0.99
CA LEU A 161 -21.20 -12.72 2.24
C LEU A 161 -22.67 -13.02 2.54
#